data_b79b79e37f62e3fbfea8d9b2eb792bfa
#
_entry.id   b79b79e37f62e3fbfea8d9b2eb792bfa
#
_cell.length_a   1.000
_cell.length_b   1.000
_cell.length_c   1.000
_cell.angle_alpha   90.00
_cell.angle_beta   90.00
_cell.angle_gamma   90.00
#
_symmetry.space_group_name_H-M   'P 1'
#
loop_
_entity.id
_entity.type
_entity.pdbx_description
1 polymer ?
#
loop_
_entity_poly.entity_id
_entity_poly.type
_entity_poly.pdbx_seq_one_letter_code
_entity_poly.pdbx_strand_id
1 'polypeptide(L)'
;MKKAIALGGGGAKGYAHLGVIKALRELDIDFDIVAGTSIGSFVGAVYAGGGIEELEKIASRINIADLPRILTPAFSRHGLLSGSYINQLLAKVITQKNIEELPIKYAAVSVDINKGEIVKFTSGDLGKAIRSSIAIPGLFTPVIDGDRFLVDGGVMEPVPIDTARSLGADFVVAVDLLSNFKEFSEEAGTKNILDDIPFKTEINHLGEYIKKLGETLYLFEKDKEIFNDKTVVDIVQRISVITQSRLIENQVQIGKPELIITPDVSDIGILDFHKSIEGIEAGYNAAINKKDEIKELLKIS
;
A
#
# COMPACT_ATOMS: atom_id res chain seq x y z
N MET A 1 17.44 12.58 19.32
CA MET A 1 17.06 12.50 17.88
C MET A 1 15.96 11.48 17.75
N LYS A 2 14.77 11.90 17.32
CA LYS A 2 13.62 11.02 17.08
C LYS A 2 13.68 10.50 15.65
N LYS A 3 13.78 9.18 15.52
CA LYS A 3 13.85 8.49 14.23
C LYS A 3 12.45 8.09 13.77
N ALA A 4 12.13 8.38 12.51
CA ALA A 4 10.88 7.94 11.88
C ALA A 4 11.14 7.05 10.67
N ILE A 5 10.21 6.12 10.43
CA ILE A 5 10.08 5.43 9.15
C ILE A 5 8.80 5.88 8.45
N ALA A 6 8.94 6.33 7.20
CA ALA A 6 7.83 6.71 6.32
C ALA A 6 7.63 5.62 5.27
N LEU A 7 6.55 4.85 5.40
CA LEU A 7 6.24 3.69 4.57
C LEU A 7 5.25 4.08 3.47
N GLY A 8 5.70 4.03 2.23
CA GLY A 8 4.91 4.43 1.06
C GLY A 8 3.81 3.43 0.67
N GLY A 9 2.91 3.87 -0.22
CA GLY A 9 1.89 3.05 -0.84
C GLY A 9 2.46 2.10 -1.90
N GLY A 10 1.64 1.14 -2.38
CA GLY A 10 2.05 0.23 -3.46
C GLY A 10 1.28 -1.10 -3.55
N GLY A 11 0.20 -1.29 -2.81
CA GLY A 11 -0.55 -2.54 -2.80
C GLY A 11 0.29 -3.74 -2.39
N ALA A 12 0.30 -4.82 -3.18
CA ALA A 12 1.09 -6.04 -2.90
C ALA A 12 2.61 -5.80 -2.85
N LYS A 13 3.13 -4.75 -3.50
CA LYS A 13 4.53 -4.32 -3.34
C LYS A 13 4.89 -4.04 -1.88
N GLY A 14 3.90 -3.77 -1.03
CA GLY A 14 4.06 -3.50 0.41
C GLY A 14 4.72 -4.61 1.21
N TYR A 15 4.81 -5.84 0.68
CA TYR A 15 5.61 -6.89 1.30
C TYR A 15 7.09 -6.50 1.45
N ALA A 16 7.59 -5.61 0.59
CA ALA A 16 8.95 -5.09 0.70
C ALA A 16 9.17 -4.31 2.00
N HIS A 17 8.14 -3.68 2.58
CA HIS A 17 8.26 -3.03 3.88
C HIS A 17 8.64 -4.01 4.99
N LEU A 18 8.14 -5.26 4.95
CA LEU A 18 8.52 -6.30 5.91
C LEU A 18 10.01 -6.60 5.83
N GLY A 19 10.53 -6.76 4.61
CA GLY A 19 11.96 -7.00 4.37
C GLY A 19 12.83 -5.84 4.82
N VAL A 20 12.42 -4.59 4.50
CA VAL A 20 13.13 -3.39 4.95
C VAL A 20 13.17 -3.31 6.48
N ILE A 21 12.04 -3.47 7.15
CA ILE A 21 11.97 -3.42 8.62
C ILE A 21 12.83 -4.51 9.24
N LYS A 22 12.79 -5.74 8.69
CA LYS A 22 13.62 -6.85 9.14
C LYS A 22 15.11 -6.52 9.07
N ALA A 23 15.57 -6.05 7.91
CA ALA A 23 16.98 -5.68 7.70
C ALA A 23 17.43 -4.56 8.65
N LEU A 24 16.59 -3.53 8.86
CA LEU A 24 16.90 -2.43 9.77
C LEU A 24 16.97 -2.88 11.23
N ARG A 25 16.09 -3.78 11.66
CA ARG A 25 16.14 -4.36 13.02
C ARG A 25 17.38 -5.25 13.23
N GLU A 26 17.82 -5.99 12.22
CA GLU A 26 19.08 -6.75 12.26
C GLU A 26 20.33 -5.85 12.39
N LEU A 27 20.18 -4.56 12.05
CA LEU A 27 21.17 -3.51 12.24
C LEU A 27 20.97 -2.73 13.55
N ASP A 28 20.13 -3.21 14.48
CA ASP A 28 19.75 -2.54 15.73
C ASP A 28 19.14 -1.14 15.54
N ILE A 29 18.37 -0.96 14.45
CA ILE A 29 17.71 0.30 14.14
C ILE A 29 16.21 0.17 14.39
N ASP A 30 15.76 0.83 15.47
CA ASP A 30 14.36 1.00 15.81
C ASP A 30 13.91 2.43 15.57
N PHE A 31 12.61 2.61 15.44
CA PHE A 31 11.97 3.90 15.16
C PHE A 31 11.04 4.34 16.29
N ASP A 32 11.06 5.64 16.58
CA ASP A 32 10.17 6.28 17.55
C ASP A 32 8.83 6.67 16.93
N ILE A 33 8.79 6.80 15.60
CA ILE A 33 7.66 7.30 14.84
C ILE A 33 7.49 6.47 13.56
N VAL A 34 6.25 6.16 13.24
CA VAL A 34 5.85 5.50 11.99
C VAL A 34 4.79 6.34 11.29
N ALA A 35 5.02 6.68 10.05
CA ALA A 35 4.00 7.23 9.16
C ALA A 35 3.78 6.27 7.99
N GLY A 36 2.52 6.01 7.65
CA GLY A 36 2.21 5.07 6.58
C GLY A 36 1.10 5.56 5.64
N THR A 37 1.27 5.29 4.36
CA THR A 37 0.27 5.52 3.31
C THR A 37 -0.14 4.20 2.69
N SER A 38 -1.45 3.98 2.49
CA SER A 38 -1.97 2.76 1.85
C SER A 38 -1.49 1.50 2.57
N ILE A 39 -0.92 0.53 1.83
CA ILE A 39 -0.34 -0.67 2.43
C ILE A 39 0.75 -0.34 3.47
N GLY A 40 1.49 0.75 3.28
CA GLY A 40 2.46 1.24 4.26
C GLY A 40 1.81 1.62 5.60
N SER A 41 0.55 2.08 5.60
CA SER A 41 -0.20 2.34 6.83
C SER A 41 -0.50 1.03 7.59
N PHE A 42 -0.88 -0.03 6.88
CA PHE A 42 -1.14 -1.34 7.47
C PHE A 42 0.15 -1.95 8.06
N VAL A 43 1.22 -2.06 7.26
CA VAL A 43 2.50 -2.61 7.73
C VAL A 43 3.07 -1.78 8.87
N GLY A 44 2.97 -0.44 8.77
CA GLY A 44 3.41 0.48 9.79
C GLY A 44 2.66 0.32 11.12
N ALA A 45 1.34 0.13 11.08
CA ALA A 45 0.54 -0.14 12.27
C ALA A 45 0.93 -1.47 12.94
N VAL A 46 1.13 -2.51 12.13
CA VAL A 46 1.57 -3.82 12.64
C VAL A 46 2.95 -3.73 13.27
N TYR A 47 3.89 -3.00 12.65
CA TYR A 47 5.20 -2.75 13.24
C TYR A 47 5.08 -1.95 14.55
N ALA A 48 4.32 -0.86 14.55
CA ALA A 48 4.11 -0.03 15.74
C ALA A 48 3.42 -0.78 16.88
N GLY A 49 2.59 -1.77 16.56
CA GLY A 49 1.91 -2.65 17.53
C GLY A 49 2.70 -3.89 17.95
N GLY A 50 3.90 -4.11 17.41
CA GLY A 50 4.77 -5.23 17.75
C GLY A 50 4.41 -6.58 17.10
N GLY A 51 3.59 -6.57 16.02
CA GLY A 51 3.10 -7.79 15.35
C GLY A 51 3.84 -8.18 14.07
N ILE A 52 5.02 -7.57 13.80
CA ILE A 52 5.68 -7.69 12.49
C ILE A 52 6.13 -9.13 12.16
N GLU A 53 6.62 -9.88 13.13
CA GLU A 53 7.05 -11.27 12.95
C GLU A 53 5.87 -12.19 12.62
N GLU A 54 4.71 -11.95 13.22
CA GLU A 54 3.52 -12.75 12.94
C GLU A 54 2.95 -12.40 11.54
N LEU A 55 3.01 -11.12 11.15
CA LEU A 55 2.63 -10.71 9.80
C LEU A 55 3.56 -11.35 8.74
N GLU A 56 4.88 -11.38 8.97
CA GLU A 56 5.85 -12.04 8.07
C GLU A 56 5.54 -13.53 7.90
N LYS A 57 5.24 -14.25 9.00
CA LYS A 57 4.83 -15.67 8.94
C LYS A 57 3.55 -15.90 8.15
N ILE A 58 2.56 -15.01 8.30
CA ILE A 58 1.31 -15.09 7.54
C ILE A 58 1.59 -14.79 6.08
N ALA A 59 2.29 -13.70 5.78
CA ALA A 59 2.64 -13.28 4.43
C ALA A 59 3.38 -14.37 3.65
N SER A 60 4.37 -15.03 4.27
CA SER A 60 5.17 -16.10 3.64
C SER A 60 4.37 -17.35 3.24
N ARG A 61 3.12 -17.46 3.69
CA ARG A 61 2.22 -18.59 3.37
C ARG A 61 1.14 -18.23 2.37
N ILE A 62 1.02 -16.97 2.00
CA ILE A 62 0.01 -16.52 1.03
C ILE A 62 0.37 -17.05 -0.35
N ASN A 63 -0.63 -17.63 -1.01
CA ASN A 63 -0.51 -18.16 -2.36
C ASN A 63 -1.73 -17.76 -3.22
N ILE A 64 -1.75 -18.16 -4.48
CA ILE A 64 -2.83 -17.80 -5.43
C ILE A 64 -4.22 -18.20 -4.93
N ALA A 65 -4.36 -19.30 -4.20
CA ALA A 65 -5.67 -19.76 -3.69
C ALA A 65 -6.24 -18.82 -2.59
N ASP A 66 -5.41 -17.96 -1.98
CA ASP A 66 -5.86 -16.99 -0.98
C ASP A 66 -6.41 -15.69 -1.61
N LEU A 67 -6.14 -15.44 -2.89
CA LEU A 67 -6.53 -14.20 -3.57
C LEU A 67 -8.04 -13.89 -3.48
N PRO A 68 -8.97 -14.84 -3.65
CA PRO A 68 -10.40 -14.56 -3.54
C PRO A 68 -10.81 -14.03 -2.16
N ARG A 69 -10.11 -14.45 -1.11
CA ARG A 69 -10.33 -13.98 0.27
C ARG A 69 -9.73 -12.62 0.51
N ILE A 70 -8.55 -12.35 -0.05
CA ILE A 70 -7.84 -11.06 0.08
C ILE A 70 -8.60 -9.99 -0.72
N LEU A 71 -9.00 -10.33 -1.93
CA LEU A 71 -9.70 -9.47 -2.89
C LEU A 71 -11.22 -9.62 -2.75
N THR A 72 -11.76 -9.55 -1.52
CA THR A 72 -13.19 -9.73 -1.27
C THR A 72 -14.02 -8.70 -2.04
N PRO A 73 -14.94 -9.13 -2.92
CA PRO A 73 -15.79 -8.22 -3.69
C PRO A 73 -16.66 -7.32 -2.82
N ALA A 74 -16.91 -6.10 -3.28
CA ALA A 74 -17.87 -5.17 -2.68
C ALA A 74 -19.12 -5.09 -3.53
N PHE A 75 -20.31 -5.16 -2.91
CA PHE A 75 -21.58 -4.87 -3.56
C PHE A 75 -21.86 -3.35 -3.51
N SER A 76 -20.98 -2.56 -4.12
CA SER A 76 -21.02 -1.10 -4.06
C SER A 76 -20.81 -0.47 -5.44
N ARG A 77 -21.45 0.68 -5.68
CA ARG A 77 -21.22 1.49 -6.88
C ARG A 77 -19.93 2.32 -6.81
N HIS A 78 -19.26 2.33 -5.65
CA HIS A 78 -18.14 3.22 -5.36
C HIS A 78 -16.78 2.51 -5.34
N GLY A 79 -16.75 1.18 -5.50
CA GLY A 79 -15.53 0.39 -5.53
C GLY A 79 -15.81 -1.10 -5.75
N LEU A 80 -14.85 -1.80 -6.34
CA LEU A 80 -14.97 -3.22 -6.68
C LEU A 80 -14.71 -4.14 -5.49
N LEU A 81 -13.85 -3.71 -4.56
CA LEU A 81 -13.39 -4.51 -3.41
C LEU A 81 -13.76 -3.83 -2.08
N SER A 82 -14.07 -4.65 -1.07
CA SER A 82 -14.47 -4.16 0.26
C SER A 82 -13.29 -3.74 1.13
N GLY A 83 -12.11 -4.34 0.94
CA GLY A 83 -10.94 -4.15 1.81
C GLY A 83 -11.09 -4.72 3.23
N SER A 84 -12.14 -5.48 3.50
CA SER A 84 -12.44 -6.03 4.84
C SER A 84 -11.38 -7.02 5.35
N TYR A 85 -10.68 -7.69 4.45
CA TYR A 85 -9.61 -8.64 4.79
C TYR A 85 -8.50 -7.99 5.62
N ILE A 86 -8.15 -6.73 5.34
CA ILE A 86 -7.10 -6.00 6.06
C ILE A 86 -7.43 -5.87 7.55
N ASN A 87 -8.69 -5.55 7.90
CA ASN A 87 -9.09 -5.45 9.30
C ASN A 87 -9.08 -6.83 10.00
N GLN A 88 -9.46 -7.90 9.27
CA GLN A 88 -9.37 -9.26 9.80
C GLN A 88 -7.92 -9.70 10.04
N LEU A 89 -7.01 -9.30 9.16
CA LEU A 89 -5.57 -9.59 9.29
C LEU A 89 -4.97 -8.78 10.43
N LEU A 90 -5.31 -7.49 10.53
CA LEU A 90 -4.87 -6.62 11.62
C LEU A 90 -5.20 -7.23 12.99
N ALA A 91 -6.46 -7.66 13.19
CA ALA A 91 -6.92 -8.26 14.45
C ALA A 91 -6.25 -9.61 14.79
N LYS A 92 -5.57 -10.25 13.82
CA LYS A 92 -4.80 -11.48 14.06
C LYS A 92 -3.37 -11.21 14.52
N VAL A 93 -2.80 -10.08 14.10
CA VAL A 93 -1.36 -9.79 14.29
C VAL A 93 -1.10 -8.82 15.43
N ILE A 94 -2.06 -7.96 15.77
CA ILE A 94 -1.97 -7.04 16.92
C ILE A 94 -3.29 -6.98 17.69
N THR A 95 -3.23 -6.56 18.96
CA THR A 95 -4.39 -6.49 19.86
C THR A 95 -4.93 -5.09 20.05
N GLN A 96 -4.14 -4.07 19.72
CA GLN A 96 -4.51 -2.65 19.82
C GLN A 96 -5.65 -2.33 18.84
N LYS A 97 -6.64 -1.60 19.34
CA LYS A 97 -7.79 -1.17 18.54
C LYS A 97 -7.74 0.31 18.17
N ASN A 98 -7.07 1.11 18.99
CA ASN A 98 -6.92 2.54 18.80
C ASN A 98 -5.44 2.90 18.55
N ILE A 99 -5.22 3.96 17.80
CA ILE A 99 -3.88 4.44 17.45
C ILE A 99 -3.06 4.81 18.69
N GLU A 100 -3.68 5.43 19.68
CA GLU A 100 -3.05 5.84 20.94
C GLU A 100 -2.63 4.66 21.84
N GLU A 101 -3.09 3.45 21.56
CA GLU A 101 -2.70 2.23 22.28
C GLU A 101 -1.38 1.63 21.72
N LEU A 102 -0.92 2.11 20.55
CA LEU A 102 0.29 1.60 19.92
C LEU A 102 1.54 2.04 20.72
N PRO A 103 2.49 1.15 20.95
CA PRO A 103 3.77 1.45 21.62
C PRO A 103 4.61 2.52 20.94
N ILE A 104 4.56 2.58 19.61
CA ILE A 104 5.29 3.53 18.78
C ILE A 104 4.30 4.56 18.23
N LYS A 105 4.70 5.84 18.21
CA LYS A 105 3.90 6.93 17.66
C LYS A 105 3.60 6.68 16.18
N TYR A 106 2.32 6.73 15.82
CA TYR A 106 1.87 6.29 14.50
C TYR A 106 0.94 7.32 13.83
N ALA A 107 1.01 7.37 12.49
CA ALA A 107 -0.01 8.02 11.67
C ALA A 107 -0.33 7.20 10.40
N ALA A 108 -1.61 7.11 10.07
CA ALA A 108 -2.08 6.71 8.74
C ALA A 108 -2.52 7.92 7.93
N VAL A 109 -2.18 7.94 6.64
CA VAL A 109 -2.53 9.03 5.73
C VAL A 109 -3.69 8.62 4.83
N SER A 110 -4.69 9.49 4.72
CA SER A 110 -5.82 9.39 3.80
C SER A 110 -6.09 10.75 3.16
N VAL A 111 -7.00 10.82 2.19
CA VAL A 111 -7.42 12.08 1.57
C VAL A 111 -8.94 12.22 1.64
N ASP A 112 -9.42 13.36 2.11
CA ASP A 112 -10.82 13.76 1.99
C ASP A 112 -11.04 14.41 0.62
N ILE A 113 -11.68 13.68 -0.30
CA ILE A 113 -11.92 14.19 -1.66
C ILE A 113 -12.99 15.26 -1.75
N ASN A 114 -13.83 15.44 -0.71
CA ASN A 114 -14.80 16.54 -0.67
C ASN A 114 -14.10 17.88 -0.47
N LYS A 115 -12.98 17.89 0.30
CA LYS A 115 -12.23 19.11 0.60
C LYS A 115 -10.91 19.22 -0.17
N GLY A 116 -10.41 18.11 -0.73
CA GLY A 116 -9.09 18.07 -1.36
C GLY A 116 -7.96 18.19 -0.33
N GLU A 117 -8.14 17.60 0.87
CA GLU A 117 -7.23 17.75 2.00
C GLU A 117 -6.67 16.40 2.47
N ILE A 118 -5.41 16.41 2.92
CA ILE A 118 -4.79 15.26 3.58
C ILE A 118 -5.39 15.11 4.97
N VAL A 119 -5.82 13.91 5.31
CA VAL A 119 -6.28 13.52 6.65
C VAL A 119 -5.24 12.61 7.28
N LYS A 120 -4.61 13.08 8.37
CA LYS A 120 -3.63 12.34 9.16
C LYS A 120 -4.33 11.75 10.39
N PHE A 121 -4.52 10.43 10.39
CA PHE A 121 -5.06 9.73 11.55
C PHE A 121 -3.94 9.47 12.57
N THR A 122 -3.93 10.23 13.65
CA THR A 122 -2.97 10.11 14.77
C THR A 122 -3.61 9.65 16.07
N SER A 123 -4.91 9.42 16.08
CA SER A 123 -5.72 8.92 17.21
C SER A 123 -7.00 8.27 16.70
N GLY A 124 -7.68 7.52 17.58
CA GLY A 124 -8.94 6.86 17.32
C GLY A 124 -8.81 5.48 16.69
N ASP A 125 -9.88 4.99 16.08
CA ASP A 125 -9.99 3.62 15.56
C ASP A 125 -8.93 3.31 14.50
N LEU A 126 -8.04 2.37 14.83
CA LEU A 126 -6.92 1.96 14.01
C LEU A 126 -7.37 1.27 12.72
N GLY A 127 -8.38 0.40 12.82
CA GLY A 127 -8.93 -0.30 11.66
C GLY A 127 -9.55 0.67 10.66
N LYS A 128 -10.28 1.68 11.12
CA LYS A 128 -10.86 2.73 10.29
C LYS A 128 -9.78 3.58 9.62
N ALA A 129 -8.75 3.96 10.36
CA ALA A 129 -7.63 4.75 9.82
C ALA A 129 -6.93 4.02 8.68
N ILE A 130 -6.58 2.74 8.89
CA ILE A 130 -5.94 1.90 7.86
C ILE A 130 -6.91 1.68 6.70
N ARG A 131 -8.19 1.36 6.98
CA ARG A 131 -9.19 1.12 5.93
C ARG A 131 -9.40 2.34 5.02
N SER A 132 -9.34 3.54 5.60
CA SER A 132 -9.38 4.80 4.83
C SER A 132 -8.14 4.98 3.98
N SER A 133 -6.97 4.70 4.57
CA SER A 133 -5.67 4.85 3.91
C SER A 133 -5.47 3.91 2.71
N ILE A 134 -6.10 2.71 2.72
CA ILE A 134 -6.02 1.73 1.61
C ILE A 134 -7.17 1.86 0.60
N ALA A 135 -8.01 2.87 0.70
CA ALA A 135 -9.18 3.04 -0.17
C ALA A 135 -8.80 3.57 -1.56
N ILE A 136 -8.05 2.78 -2.34
CA ILE A 136 -7.60 3.13 -3.70
C ILE A 136 -8.82 3.45 -4.57
N PRO A 137 -8.89 4.66 -5.18
CA PRO A 137 -10.01 5.08 -6.01
C PRO A 137 -10.29 4.10 -7.16
N GLY A 138 -11.57 3.75 -7.34
CA GLY A 138 -12.02 2.80 -8.35
C GLY A 138 -11.81 1.32 -7.97
N LEU A 139 -10.86 1.00 -7.11
CA LEU A 139 -10.56 -0.37 -6.69
C LEU A 139 -11.26 -0.73 -5.36
N PHE A 140 -10.99 0.03 -4.30
CA PHE A 140 -11.62 -0.18 -3.00
C PHE A 140 -12.71 0.85 -2.72
N THR A 141 -13.75 0.42 -1.98
CA THR A 141 -14.80 1.35 -1.56
C THR A 141 -14.22 2.46 -0.68
N PRO A 142 -14.53 3.74 -0.91
CA PRO A 142 -14.19 4.82 -0.01
C PRO A 142 -14.78 4.64 1.38
N VAL A 143 -14.22 5.32 2.37
CA VAL A 143 -14.74 5.32 3.74
C VAL A 143 -15.47 6.64 4.01
N ILE A 144 -16.74 6.54 4.43
CA ILE A 144 -17.52 7.70 4.87
C ILE A 144 -17.26 7.90 6.36
N ASP A 145 -16.84 9.11 6.74
CA ASP A 145 -16.59 9.50 8.13
C ASP A 145 -17.20 10.88 8.42
N GLY A 146 -18.46 10.88 8.87
CA GLY A 146 -19.27 12.09 8.99
C GLY A 146 -19.52 12.69 7.61
N ASP A 147 -19.04 13.90 7.39
CA ASP A 147 -19.11 14.64 6.12
C ASP A 147 -17.90 14.37 5.19
N ARG A 148 -16.91 13.62 5.67
CA ARG A 148 -15.69 13.29 4.90
C ARG A 148 -15.91 12.07 4.01
N PHE A 149 -15.37 12.15 2.80
CA PHE A 149 -15.33 11.05 1.84
C PHE A 149 -13.86 10.67 1.60
N LEU A 150 -13.41 9.64 2.33
CA LEU A 150 -12.01 9.29 2.49
C LEU A 150 -11.57 8.26 1.46
N VAL A 151 -10.45 8.55 0.80
CA VAL A 151 -9.75 7.68 -0.13
C VAL A 151 -8.29 7.51 0.26
N ASP A 152 -7.58 6.65 -0.48
CA ASP A 152 -6.16 6.34 -0.27
C ASP A 152 -5.28 7.60 -0.22
N GLY A 153 -4.38 7.63 0.77
CA GLY A 153 -3.44 8.73 0.97
C GLY A 153 -2.47 8.95 -0.19
N GLY A 154 -2.22 7.90 -0.99
CA GLY A 154 -1.34 7.96 -2.16
C GLY A 154 -1.77 8.98 -3.22
N VAL A 155 -3.02 9.42 -3.19
CA VAL A 155 -3.52 10.50 -4.06
C VAL A 155 -2.77 11.81 -3.83
N MET A 156 -2.33 12.11 -2.60
CA MET A 156 -1.64 13.37 -2.25
C MET A 156 -0.32 13.18 -1.53
N GLU A 157 -0.16 12.12 -0.73
CA GLU A 157 1.05 11.86 0.04
C GLU A 157 1.46 10.37 -0.07
N PRO A 158 1.95 9.92 -1.25
CA PRO A 158 2.28 8.52 -1.50
C PRO A 158 3.40 7.97 -0.63
N VAL A 159 4.40 8.78 -0.25
CA VAL A 159 5.39 8.45 0.79
C VAL A 159 5.28 9.51 1.88
N PRO A 160 4.85 9.17 3.12
CA PRO A 160 4.41 10.14 4.11
C PRO A 160 5.56 10.80 4.89
N ILE A 161 6.49 11.46 4.16
CA ILE A 161 7.66 12.15 4.72
C ILE A 161 7.22 13.36 5.55
N ASP A 162 6.33 14.19 5.01
CA ASP A 162 5.84 15.39 5.68
C ASP A 162 4.99 15.05 6.91
N THR A 163 4.23 13.95 6.81
CA THR A 163 3.51 13.41 7.95
C THR A 163 4.47 12.95 9.05
N ALA A 164 5.54 12.22 8.73
CA ALA A 164 6.56 11.82 9.71
C ALA A 164 7.22 13.05 10.38
N ARG A 165 7.58 14.07 9.60
CA ARG A 165 8.12 15.34 10.13
C ARG A 165 7.11 16.03 11.05
N SER A 166 5.84 16.09 10.68
CA SER A 166 4.79 16.72 11.49
C SER A 166 4.55 16.02 12.84
N LEU A 167 4.92 14.74 12.94
CA LEU A 167 4.91 13.99 14.20
C LEU A 167 6.13 14.27 15.09
N GLY A 168 7.08 15.05 14.61
CA GLY A 168 8.26 15.48 15.35
C GLY A 168 9.52 14.64 15.07
N ALA A 169 9.62 14.03 13.88
CA ALA A 169 10.81 13.31 13.46
C ALA A 169 11.99 14.26 13.16
N ASP A 170 13.13 13.99 13.77
CA ASP A 170 14.41 14.63 13.47
C ASP A 170 15.13 13.93 12.31
N PHE A 171 14.93 12.62 12.17
CA PHE A 171 15.54 11.74 11.17
C PHE A 171 14.45 10.89 10.52
N VAL A 172 14.35 10.89 9.19
CA VAL A 172 13.34 10.13 8.44
C VAL A 172 14.01 9.17 7.47
N VAL A 173 13.68 7.88 7.61
CA VAL A 173 13.91 6.86 6.60
C VAL A 173 12.64 6.73 5.78
N ALA A 174 12.69 7.05 4.50
CA ALA A 174 11.58 6.90 3.56
C ALA A 174 11.71 5.60 2.79
N VAL A 175 10.61 4.84 2.66
CA VAL A 175 10.55 3.63 1.84
C VAL A 175 9.61 3.87 0.67
N ASP A 176 10.17 3.91 -0.53
CA ASP A 176 9.46 4.20 -1.77
C ASP A 176 9.36 2.94 -2.65
N LEU A 177 8.14 2.53 -2.98
CA LEU A 177 7.82 1.34 -3.77
C LEU A 177 7.42 1.66 -5.21
N LEU A 178 7.37 2.94 -5.59
CA LEU A 178 6.76 3.38 -6.85
C LEU A 178 7.72 4.07 -7.82
N SER A 179 8.87 4.56 -7.36
CA SER A 179 9.80 5.31 -8.24
C SER A 179 10.58 4.41 -9.20
N ASN A 180 10.78 3.11 -8.89
CA ASN A 180 11.35 2.14 -9.84
C ASN A 180 10.30 1.67 -10.85
N PHE A 181 9.87 2.60 -11.68
CA PHE A 181 8.81 2.41 -12.62
C PHE A 181 9.37 1.95 -13.98
N LYS A 182 9.07 0.71 -14.37
CA LYS A 182 9.39 0.21 -15.72
C LYS A 182 8.39 0.74 -16.73
N GLU A 183 8.86 1.06 -17.94
CA GLU A 183 7.97 1.38 -19.05
C GLU A 183 6.97 0.25 -19.30
N PHE A 184 5.84 0.60 -19.91
CA PHE A 184 4.84 -0.37 -20.32
C PHE A 184 5.47 -1.25 -21.41
N SER A 185 6.05 -2.39 -21.04
CA SER A 185 6.44 -3.39 -22.05
C SER A 185 5.20 -4.16 -22.47
N GLU A 186 5.08 -4.46 -23.76
CA GLU A 186 4.00 -5.31 -24.30
C GLU A 186 3.99 -6.71 -23.66
N GLU A 187 5.15 -7.17 -23.13
CA GLU A 187 5.30 -8.45 -22.44
C GLU A 187 4.80 -8.44 -20.98
N ALA A 188 4.70 -7.26 -20.34
CA ALA A 188 4.00 -7.08 -19.07
C ALA A 188 2.48 -6.92 -19.33
N GLY A 189 1.95 -7.70 -20.24
CA GLY A 189 0.51 -7.90 -20.38
C GLY A 189 -0.01 -8.28 -19.02
N THR A 190 -0.76 -7.39 -18.39
CA THR A 190 -1.62 -7.75 -17.30
C THR A 190 -2.47 -8.91 -17.81
N LYS A 191 -2.05 -10.17 -17.50
CA LYS A 191 -3.02 -11.25 -17.44
C LYS A 191 -4.16 -10.63 -16.68
N ASN A 192 -5.32 -10.58 -17.30
CA ASN A 192 -6.50 -10.02 -16.68
C ASN A 192 -6.61 -10.64 -15.30
N ILE A 193 -6.36 -9.86 -14.25
CA ILE A 193 -6.43 -10.32 -12.85
C ILE A 193 -7.80 -10.95 -12.61
N LEU A 194 -8.81 -10.52 -13.38
CA LEU A 194 -10.16 -11.08 -13.41
C LEU A 194 -10.24 -12.44 -14.10
N ASP A 195 -9.29 -12.81 -14.96
CA ASP A 195 -9.27 -14.12 -15.63
C ASP A 195 -8.63 -15.21 -14.77
N ASP A 196 -7.72 -14.83 -13.85
CA ASP A 196 -7.06 -15.75 -12.91
C ASP A 196 -7.82 -15.90 -11.57
N ILE A 197 -8.87 -15.12 -11.33
CA ILE A 197 -9.75 -15.32 -10.19
C ILE A 197 -10.61 -16.57 -10.49
N PRO A 198 -10.52 -17.67 -9.70
CA PRO A 198 -11.30 -18.89 -9.95
C PRO A 198 -12.78 -18.72 -9.58
N PHE A 199 -13.41 -17.65 -10.07
CA PHE A 199 -14.79 -17.27 -9.78
C PHE A 199 -15.82 -17.93 -10.71
N LYS A 200 -15.43 -18.90 -11.53
CA LYS A 200 -16.32 -19.44 -12.58
C LYS A 200 -17.45 -20.33 -12.10
N THR A 201 -17.55 -20.72 -10.82
CA THR A 201 -18.45 -21.84 -10.47
C THR A 201 -19.46 -21.67 -9.36
N GLU A 202 -19.49 -20.63 -8.53
CA GLU A 202 -20.40 -20.67 -7.35
C GLU A 202 -21.26 -19.43 -7.03
N ILE A 203 -21.25 -18.34 -7.81
CA ILE A 203 -22.07 -17.17 -7.49
C ILE A 203 -22.86 -16.67 -8.69
N ASN A 204 -24.08 -17.17 -8.88
CA ASN A 204 -24.99 -16.77 -9.97
C ASN A 204 -25.29 -15.25 -10.00
N HIS A 205 -25.30 -14.55 -8.84
CA HIS A 205 -25.52 -13.10 -8.79
C HIS A 205 -24.28 -12.26 -9.03
N LEU A 206 -23.09 -12.73 -8.64
CA LEU A 206 -21.82 -12.06 -8.92
C LEU A 206 -21.45 -12.24 -10.39
N GLY A 207 -21.72 -13.41 -10.96
CA GLY A 207 -21.57 -13.67 -12.40
C GLY A 207 -22.40 -12.71 -13.26
N GLU A 208 -23.64 -12.40 -12.86
CA GLU A 208 -24.47 -11.39 -13.54
C GLU A 208 -23.93 -9.97 -13.35
N TYR A 209 -23.38 -9.63 -12.18
CA TYR A 209 -22.79 -8.30 -11.92
C TYR A 209 -21.48 -8.12 -12.68
N ILE A 210 -20.60 -9.14 -12.68
CA ILE A 210 -19.35 -9.17 -13.48
C ILE A 210 -19.69 -9.20 -14.97
N LYS A 211 -20.72 -9.92 -15.39
CA LYS A 211 -21.23 -9.90 -16.77
C LYS A 211 -21.77 -8.53 -17.15
N LYS A 212 -22.52 -7.87 -16.26
CA LYS A 212 -23.03 -6.51 -16.47
C LYS A 212 -21.93 -5.44 -16.45
N LEU A 213 -20.91 -5.60 -15.58
CA LEU A 213 -19.67 -4.82 -15.64
C LEU A 213 -18.89 -5.14 -16.93
N GLY A 214 -18.77 -6.40 -17.29
CA GLY A 214 -18.22 -6.85 -18.56
C GLY A 214 -18.99 -6.30 -19.76
N GLU A 215 -20.33 -6.28 -19.74
CA GLU A 215 -21.16 -5.72 -20.79
C GLU A 215 -21.06 -4.18 -20.84
N THR A 216 -20.93 -3.53 -19.70
CA THR A 216 -20.65 -2.06 -19.65
C THR A 216 -19.23 -1.76 -20.13
N LEU A 217 -18.26 -2.62 -19.85
CA LEU A 217 -16.89 -2.57 -20.38
C LEU A 217 -16.84 -3.06 -21.83
N TYR A 218 -17.72 -4.00 -22.22
CA TYR A 218 -17.85 -4.56 -23.57
C TYR A 218 -18.39 -3.56 -24.61
N LEU A 219 -19.10 -2.51 -24.19
CA LEU A 219 -19.45 -1.40 -25.08
C LEU A 219 -18.21 -0.68 -25.66
N PHE A 220 -17.02 -0.94 -25.07
CA PHE A 220 -15.72 -0.47 -25.57
C PHE A 220 -14.96 -1.53 -26.40
N GLU A 221 -15.55 -2.70 -26.69
CA GLU A 221 -14.90 -3.77 -27.48
C GLU A 221 -14.60 -3.42 -28.93
N LYS A 222 -15.24 -2.36 -29.46
CA LYS A 222 -14.92 -1.80 -30.77
C LYS A 222 -13.58 -1.08 -30.85
N ASP A 223 -12.99 -0.75 -29.70
CA ASP A 223 -11.73 0.01 -29.61
C ASP A 223 -10.52 -0.87 -29.25
N LYS A 224 -10.64 -2.22 -29.33
CA LYS A 224 -9.54 -3.16 -29.05
C LYS A 224 -8.26 -2.88 -29.84
N GLU A 225 -8.37 -2.41 -31.08
CA GLU A 225 -7.21 -2.06 -31.91
C GLU A 225 -6.47 -0.80 -31.43
N ILE A 226 -7.14 0.07 -30.66
CA ILE A 226 -6.58 1.36 -30.22
C ILE A 226 -5.92 1.24 -28.85
N PHE A 227 -6.46 0.41 -27.94
CA PHE A 227 -6.03 0.35 -26.52
C PHE A 227 -5.29 -0.92 -26.12
N ASN A 228 -4.95 -1.79 -27.07
CA ASN A 228 -4.13 -2.97 -26.81
C ASN A 228 -4.65 -3.82 -25.62
N ASP A 229 -5.95 -4.15 -25.60
CA ASP A 229 -6.66 -4.94 -24.55
C ASP A 229 -6.65 -4.33 -23.12
N LYS A 230 -6.30 -3.06 -22.95
CA LYS A 230 -6.24 -2.41 -21.63
C LYS A 230 -7.62 -1.90 -21.19
N THR A 231 -7.99 -2.25 -19.93
CA THR A 231 -9.25 -1.78 -19.34
C THR A 231 -9.14 -0.35 -18.82
N VAL A 232 -10.29 0.32 -18.61
CA VAL A 232 -10.33 1.65 -17.96
C VAL A 232 -9.65 1.60 -16.59
N VAL A 233 -9.78 0.50 -15.86
CA VAL A 233 -9.12 0.30 -14.55
C VAL A 233 -7.59 0.33 -14.71
N ASP A 234 -7.06 -0.37 -15.72
CA ASP A 234 -5.62 -0.39 -16.00
C ASP A 234 -5.09 1.01 -16.33
N ILE A 235 -5.83 1.76 -17.13
CA ILE A 235 -5.47 3.14 -17.49
C ILE A 235 -5.47 4.04 -16.27
N VAL A 236 -6.54 4.01 -15.45
CA VAL A 236 -6.65 4.81 -14.22
C VAL A 236 -5.55 4.47 -13.23
N GLN A 237 -5.27 3.18 -13.02
CA GLN A 237 -4.18 2.75 -12.15
C GLN A 237 -2.82 3.22 -12.67
N ARG A 238 -2.58 3.13 -13.98
CA ARG A 238 -1.35 3.61 -14.60
C ARG A 238 -1.15 5.12 -14.40
N ILE A 239 -2.19 5.90 -14.65
CA ILE A 239 -2.19 7.36 -14.39
C ILE A 239 -1.87 7.61 -12.90
N SER A 240 -2.51 6.87 -12.00
CA SER A 240 -2.27 7.00 -10.56
C SER A 240 -0.81 6.74 -10.20
N VAL A 241 -0.21 5.66 -10.71
CA VAL A 241 1.21 5.34 -10.43
C VAL A 241 2.14 6.42 -10.99
N ILE A 242 1.92 6.90 -12.22
CA ILE A 242 2.73 7.98 -12.81
C ILE A 242 2.62 9.25 -11.97
N THR A 243 1.40 9.63 -11.57
CA THR A 243 1.17 10.83 -10.76
C THR A 243 1.83 10.70 -9.38
N GLN A 244 1.68 9.54 -8.73
CA GLN A 244 2.30 9.28 -7.44
C GLN A 244 3.83 9.31 -7.51
N SER A 245 4.43 8.73 -8.55
CA SER A 245 5.89 8.78 -8.76
C SER A 245 6.39 10.24 -8.84
N ARG A 246 5.68 11.11 -9.56
CA ARG A 246 6.01 12.55 -9.63
C ARG A 246 5.78 13.29 -8.31
N LEU A 247 4.75 12.92 -7.56
CA LEU A 247 4.52 13.46 -6.22
C LEU A 247 5.65 13.07 -5.26
N ILE A 248 6.15 11.83 -5.34
CA ILE A 248 7.27 11.35 -4.52
C ILE A 248 8.53 12.18 -4.80
N GLU A 249 8.87 12.43 -6.06
CA GLU A 249 10.01 13.29 -6.42
C GLU A 249 9.92 14.65 -5.72
N ASN A 250 8.75 15.28 -5.75
CA ASN A 250 8.52 16.56 -5.08
C ASN A 250 8.59 16.45 -3.54
N GLN A 251 7.98 15.41 -2.96
CA GLN A 251 8.00 15.17 -1.52
C GLN A 251 9.40 14.93 -0.98
N VAL A 252 10.24 14.22 -1.73
CA VAL A 252 11.66 14.02 -1.39
C VAL A 252 12.42 15.33 -1.40
N GLN A 253 12.18 16.19 -2.40
CA GLN A 253 12.84 17.50 -2.50
C GLN A 253 12.45 18.45 -1.35
N ILE A 254 11.18 18.42 -0.93
CA ILE A 254 10.64 19.30 0.12
C ILE A 254 10.95 18.74 1.51
N GLY A 255 10.58 17.49 1.76
CA GLY A 255 10.65 16.84 3.08
C GLY A 255 12.06 16.36 3.46
N LYS A 256 12.98 16.27 2.47
CA LYS A 256 14.40 15.93 2.62
C LYS A 256 14.62 14.81 3.64
N PRO A 257 14.16 13.59 3.36
CA PRO A 257 14.46 12.46 4.25
C PRO A 257 15.96 12.20 4.25
N GLU A 258 16.52 11.80 5.38
CA GLU A 258 17.95 11.52 5.51
C GLU A 258 18.34 10.27 4.74
N LEU A 259 17.39 9.33 4.56
CA LEU A 259 17.61 8.12 3.78
C LEU A 259 16.36 7.77 2.99
N ILE A 260 16.57 7.31 1.74
CA ILE A 260 15.51 6.72 0.92
C ILE A 260 15.92 5.30 0.58
N ILE A 261 15.05 4.34 0.87
CA ILE A 261 15.18 2.94 0.47
C ILE A 261 14.15 2.67 -0.62
N THR A 262 14.61 2.24 -1.79
CA THR A 262 13.77 1.97 -2.95
C THR A 262 13.95 0.52 -3.39
N PRO A 263 13.15 -0.42 -2.82
CA PRO A 263 13.17 -1.82 -3.25
C PRO A 263 12.83 -1.98 -4.72
N ASP A 264 13.53 -2.89 -5.42
CA ASP A 264 13.13 -3.24 -6.79
C ASP A 264 11.96 -4.23 -6.76
N VAL A 265 10.77 -3.69 -6.80
CA VAL A 265 9.50 -4.41 -6.85
C VAL A 265 8.74 -4.14 -8.14
N SER A 266 9.46 -3.79 -9.20
CA SER A 266 8.88 -3.43 -10.50
C SER A 266 8.08 -4.58 -11.13
N ASP A 267 8.46 -5.84 -10.88
CA ASP A 267 7.79 -7.03 -11.40
C ASP A 267 6.62 -7.52 -10.52
N ILE A 268 6.28 -6.79 -9.46
CA ILE A 268 5.13 -7.06 -8.60
C ILE A 268 4.01 -6.08 -8.95
N GLY A 269 2.88 -6.60 -9.41
CA GLY A 269 1.65 -5.80 -9.61
C GLY A 269 1.01 -5.42 -8.27
N ILE A 270 0.16 -4.38 -8.27
CA ILE A 270 -0.49 -3.88 -7.04
C ILE A 270 -1.44 -4.89 -6.38
N LEU A 271 -1.89 -5.91 -7.11
CA LEU A 271 -2.77 -6.99 -6.63
C LEU A 271 -2.08 -8.37 -6.56
N ASP A 272 -0.80 -8.46 -6.84
CA ASP A 272 -0.03 -9.71 -6.84
C ASP A 272 0.31 -10.17 -5.41
N PHE A 273 -0.70 -10.26 -4.53
CA PHE A 273 -0.51 -10.65 -3.13
C PHE A 273 0.11 -12.04 -2.94
N HIS A 274 0.15 -12.86 -3.97
CA HIS A 274 0.83 -14.17 -3.95
C HIS A 274 2.36 -14.07 -4.09
N LYS A 275 2.90 -12.89 -4.46
CA LYS A 275 4.36 -12.65 -4.61
C LYS A 275 4.98 -12.07 -3.33
N SER A 276 4.56 -12.59 -2.18
CA SER A 276 4.99 -12.06 -0.90
C SER A 276 6.47 -12.29 -0.63
N ILE A 277 7.00 -13.46 -1.00
CA ILE A 277 8.40 -13.83 -0.75
C ILE A 277 9.34 -12.93 -1.55
N GLU A 278 9.06 -12.76 -2.85
CA GLU A 278 9.83 -11.88 -3.73
C GLU A 278 9.83 -10.43 -3.20
N GLY A 279 8.68 -9.95 -2.73
CA GLY A 279 8.58 -8.62 -2.15
C GLY A 279 9.42 -8.46 -0.88
N ILE A 280 9.34 -9.42 0.05
CA ILE A 280 10.12 -9.41 1.29
C ILE A 280 11.63 -9.43 0.99
N GLU A 281 12.08 -10.30 0.07
CA GLU A 281 13.49 -10.39 -0.33
C GLU A 281 13.98 -9.10 -0.98
N ALA A 282 13.19 -8.51 -1.88
CA ALA A 282 13.53 -7.22 -2.51
C ALA A 282 13.71 -6.11 -1.47
N GLY A 283 12.81 -6.03 -0.49
CA GLY A 283 12.90 -5.06 0.59
C GLY A 283 14.12 -5.25 1.47
N TYR A 284 14.38 -6.49 1.87
CA TYR A 284 15.54 -6.83 2.69
C TYR A 284 16.86 -6.46 1.99
N ASN A 285 17.02 -6.87 0.74
CA ASN A 285 18.21 -6.59 -0.06
C ASN A 285 18.42 -5.09 -0.26
N ALA A 286 17.34 -4.33 -0.52
CA ALA A 286 17.45 -2.88 -0.70
C ALA A 286 17.95 -2.17 0.57
N ALA A 287 17.51 -2.61 1.75
CA ALA A 287 17.98 -2.04 3.02
C ALA A 287 19.41 -2.47 3.36
N ILE A 288 19.76 -3.75 3.17
CA ILE A 288 21.11 -4.24 3.43
C ILE A 288 22.15 -3.59 2.51
N ASN A 289 21.81 -3.36 1.25
CA ASN A 289 22.71 -2.66 0.32
C ASN A 289 23.02 -1.21 0.74
N LYS A 290 22.20 -0.63 1.61
CA LYS A 290 22.41 0.71 2.19
C LYS A 290 22.99 0.68 3.62
N LYS A 291 23.42 -0.49 4.09
CA LYS A 291 23.92 -0.69 5.47
C LYS A 291 25.00 0.32 5.85
N ASP A 292 26.01 0.52 5.01
CA ASP A 292 27.13 1.41 5.33
C ASP A 292 26.68 2.88 5.36
N GLU A 293 25.84 3.31 4.42
CA GLU A 293 25.20 4.63 4.40
C GLU A 293 24.38 4.87 5.68
N ILE A 294 23.59 3.87 6.09
CA ILE A 294 22.77 3.93 7.29
C ILE A 294 23.63 4.08 8.55
N LYS A 295 24.70 3.29 8.65
CA LYS A 295 25.63 3.33 9.79
C LYS A 295 26.32 4.68 9.89
N GLU A 296 26.77 5.24 8.77
CA GLU A 296 27.37 6.56 8.70
C GLU A 296 26.41 7.64 9.17
N LEU A 297 25.19 7.67 8.63
CA LEU A 297 24.15 8.65 8.97
C LEU A 297 23.76 8.61 10.45
N LEU A 298 23.64 7.41 11.02
CA LEU A 298 23.27 7.22 12.42
C LEU A 298 24.44 7.22 13.39
N LYS A 299 25.70 7.27 12.89
CA LYS A 299 26.95 7.21 13.67
C LYS A 299 27.03 5.97 14.58
N ILE A 300 26.58 4.82 14.04
CA ILE A 300 26.65 3.51 14.71
C ILE A 300 27.78 2.68 14.12
N SER A 301 28.41 1.84 14.96
CA SER A 301 29.57 1.00 14.57
C SER A 301 29.16 -0.27 13.80
#